data_a75b55bfe5970bac871227d4a38da105
#
_entry.id   a75b55bfe5970bac871227d4a38da105
#
_cell.length_a   1.000
_cell.length_b   1.000
_cell.length_c   1.000
_cell.angle_alpha   90.00
_cell.angle_beta   90.00
_cell.angle_gamma   90.00
#
_symmetry.space_group_name_H-M   'P 1'
#
loop_
_entity.id
_entity.type
_entity.pdbx_description
1 polymer ?
#
loop_
_entity_poly.entity_id
_entity_poly.type
_entity_poly.pdbx_seq_one_letter_code
_entity_poly.pdbx_strand_id
1 'polypeptide(L)'
;MGVYIFTPEDLVRYGSARPEQLEVLREAVLEKKDILIVGTSRSGKTKLVEALLHYVPDEWKIAVITAYGEFKPFRPNIEVVDTEFDRRSTDVRTSEVIEKIRRINPDYVVIDTVHTVDVATILKTLIDDYAFIVTSLALTDDIKGEVMHWLRIDEDTFNRFDVVVELARDWRTGLRKINRIYKVKDGELIQIL
;
A
#
# COMPACT_ATOMS: atom_id res chain seq x y z
N MET A 1 11.58 -23.17 3.68
CA MET A 1 11.31 -22.66 2.33
C MET A 1 11.36 -21.13 2.43
N GLY A 2 12.32 -20.47 1.77
CA GLY A 2 12.42 -18.99 1.79
C GLY A 2 11.23 -18.35 1.08
N VAL A 3 10.68 -17.29 1.66
CA VAL A 3 9.64 -16.50 0.99
C VAL A 3 10.32 -15.76 -0.17
N TYR A 4 9.80 -15.93 -1.39
CA TYR A 4 10.30 -15.20 -2.55
C TYR A 4 9.80 -13.75 -2.52
N ILE A 5 10.72 -12.80 -2.48
CA ILE A 5 10.44 -11.36 -2.51
C ILE A 5 10.54 -10.86 -3.95
N PHE A 6 9.48 -10.23 -4.41
CA PHE A 6 9.42 -9.72 -5.78
C PHE A 6 10.21 -8.41 -5.91
N THR A 7 11.04 -8.34 -6.95
CA THR A 7 11.72 -7.12 -7.37
C THR A 7 10.95 -6.45 -8.51
N PRO A 8 11.23 -5.17 -8.84
CA PRO A 8 10.66 -4.51 -10.01
C PRO A 8 10.95 -5.26 -11.31
N GLU A 9 12.17 -5.79 -11.47
CA GLU A 9 12.59 -6.57 -12.63
C GLU A 9 11.78 -7.86 -12.77
N ASP A 10 11.42 -8.50 -11.66
CA ASP A 10 10.56 -9.68 -11.67
C ASP A 10 9.17 -9.35 -12.20
N LEU A 11 8.59 -8.19 -11.82
CA LEU A 11 7.28 -7.78 -12.31
C LEU A 11 7.28 -7.59 -13.83
N VAL A 12 8.36 -7.04 -14.40
CA VAL A 12 8.51 -6.92 -15.86
C VAL A 12 8.67 -8.30 -16.50
N ARG A 13 9.56 -9.14 -15.95
CA ARG A 13 9.85 -10.47 -16.48
C ARG A 13 8.62 -11.37 -16.53
N TYR A 14 7.74 -11.26 -15.53
CA TYR A 14 6.48 -12.03 -15.47
C TYR A 14 5.32 -11.37 -16.21
N GLY A 15 5.52 -10.21 -16.84
CA GLY A 15 4.45 -9.47 -17.53
C GLY A 15 3.42 -8.81 -16.59
N SER A 16 3.79 -8.66 -15.32
CA SER A 16 2.93 -8.04 -14.30
C SER A 16 2.97 -6.52 -14.33
N ALA A 17 4.03 -5.94 -14.87
CA ALA A 17 4.17 -4.50 -15.05
C ALA A 17 4.94 -4.19 -16.35
N ARG A 18 4.67 -3.03 -16.92
CA ARG A 18 5.48 -2.45 -18.01
C ARG A 18 6.56 -1.55 -17.39
N PRO A 19 7.74 -1.42 -18.05
CA PRO A 19 8.83 -0.57 -17.56
C PRO A 19 8.41 0.88 -17.27
N GLU A 20 7.59 1.49 -18.14
CA GLU A 20 7.09 2.85 -17.98
C GLU A 20 6.17 3.01 -16.77
N GLN A 21 5.40 1.97 -16.42
CA GLN A 21 4.57 1.97 -15.20
C GLN A 21 5.45 1.97 -13.95
N LEU A 22 6.51 1.16 -13.95
CA LEU A 22 7.44 1.09 -12.82
C LEU A 22 8.25 2.37 -12.66
N GLU A 23 8.60 3.06 -13.77
CA GLU A 23 9.31 4.34 -13.68
C GLU A 23 8.46 5.43 -13.01
N VAL A 24 7.19 5.55 -13.39
CA VAL A 24 6.24 6.47 -12.72
C VAL A 24 6.12 6.16 -11.23
N LEU A 25 6.05 4.88 -10.86
CA LEU A 25 5.96 4.47 -9.46
C LEU A 25 7.28 4.67 -8.71
N ARG A 26 8.42 4.47 -9.37
CA ARG A 26 9.74 4.77 -8.80
C ARG A 26 9.87 6.25 -8.46
N GLU A 27 9.49 7.12 -9.38
CA GLU A 27 9.48 8.57 -9.15
C GLU A 27 8.55 8.93 -7.99
N ALA A 28 7.33 8.38 -7.95
CA ALA A 28 6.39 8.61 -6.86
C ALA A 28 6.96 8.20 -5.49
N VAL A 29 7.65 7.06 -5.40
CA VAL A 29 8.32 6.63 -4.16
C VAL A 29 9.44 7.58 -3.77
N LEU A 30 10.30 7.99 -4.70
CA LEU A 30 11.42 8.90 -4.41
C LEU A 30 10.97 10.31 -4.04
N GLU A 31 9.80 10.73 -4.51
CA GLU A 31 9.17 12.00 -4.13
C GLU A 31 8.34 11.93 -2.84
N LYS A 32 8.33 10.77 -2.14
CA LYS A 32 7.51 10.53 -0.93
C LYS A 32 6.02 10.79 -1.18
N LYS A 33 5.51 10.37 -2.33
CA LYS A 33 4.08 10.46 -2.65
C LYS A 33 3.27 9.41 -1.89
N ASP A 34 2.03 9.76 -1.57
CA ASP A 34 1.05 8.84 -1.00
C ASP A 34 0.47 7.96 -2.11
N ILE A 35 0.71 6.65 -2.00
CA ILE A 35 0.35 5.67 -3.03
C ILE A 35 -0.74 4.73 -2.51
N LEU A 36 -1.82 4.61 -3.26
CA LEU A 36 -2.89 3.67 -3.00
C LEU A 36 -2.86 2.55 -4.05
N ILE A 37 -2.78 1.30 -3.60
CA ILE A 37 -2.78 0.11 -4.45
C ILE A 37 -4.10 -0.62 -4.28
N VAL A 38 -4.88 -0.74 -5.34
CA VAL A 38 -6.22 -1.32 -5.30
C VAL A 38 -6.34 -2.54 -6.22
N GLY A 39 -7.29 -3.38 -5.91
CA GLY A 39 -7.62 -4.54 -6.73
C GLY A 39 -8.33 -5.63 -5.93
N THR A 40 -8.78 -6.67 -6.64
CA THR A 40 -9.46 -7.80 -6.03
C THR A 40 -8.55 -8.59 -5.08
N SER A 41 -9.14 -9.50 -4.31
CA SER A 41 -8.34 -10.44 -3.53
C SER A 41 -7.38 -11.23 -4.44
N ARG A 42 -6.14 -11.43 -3.96
CA ARG A 42 -5.08 -12.15 -4.69
C ARG A 42 -4.69 -11.51 -6.04
N SER A 43 -4.94 -10.22 -6.26
CA SER A 43 -4.51 -9.49 -7.46
C SER A 43 -3.01 -9.15 -7.47
N GLY A 44 -2.30 -9.37 -6.37
CA GLY A 44 -0.85 -9.14 -6.28
C GLY A 44 -0.46 -7.85 -5.56
N LYS A 45 -1.35 -7.22 -4.78
CA LYS A 45 -1.08 -5.96 -4.06
C LYS A 45 0.18 -6.04 -3.20
N THR A 46 0.28 -7.04 -2.32
CA THR A 46 1.46 -7.25 -1.46
C THR A 46 2.75 -7.42 -2.29
N LYS A 47 2.67 -8.11 -3.45
CA LYS A 47 3.84 -8.28 -4.31
C LYS A 47 4.28 -6.99 -5.01
N LEU A 48 3.32 -6.13 -5.34
CA LEU A 48 3.66 -4.78 -5.81
C LEU A 48 4.25 -3.93 -4.69
N VAL A 49 3.72 -4.00 -3.46
CA VAL A 49 4.33 -3.34 -2.30
C VAL A 49 5.78 -3.77 -2.14
N GLU A 50 6.07 -5.08 -2.10
CA GLU A 50 7.43 -5.60 -2.00
C GLU A 50 8.35 -5.00 -3.07
N ALA A 51 7.90 -4.98 -4.32
CA ALA A 51 8.67 -4.43 -5.43
C ALA A 51 8.91 -2.91 -5.27
N LEU A 52 7.90 -2.14 -4.87
CA LEU A 52 8.05 -0.70 -4.67
C LEU A 52 9.02 -0.37 -3.53
N LEU A 53 9.07 -1.18 -2.48
CA LEU A 53 9.99 -0.98 -1.38
C LEU A 53 11.47 -1.14 -1.79
N HIS A 54 11.77 -1.77 -2.92
CA HIS A 54 13.12 -1.78 -3.49
C HIS A 54 13.58 -0.40 -4.01
N TYR A 55 12.63 0.49 -4.34
CA TYR A 55 12.95 1.86 -4.75
C TYR A 55 13.24 2.81 -3.59
N VAL A 56 12.83 2.43 -2.38
CA VAL A 56 13.09 3.24 -1.18
C VAL A 56 14.59 3.23 -0.88
N PRO A 57 15.25 4.41 -0.73
CA PRO A 57 16.66 4.50 -0.35
C PRO A 57 16.97 3.74 0.94
N ASP A 58 18.19 3.19 1.06
CA ASP A 58 18.60 2.38 2.23
C ASP A 58 18.63 3.17 3.53
N GLU A 59 18.87 4.48 3.44
CA GLU A 59 18.88 5.40 4.58
C GLU A 59 17.49 5.78 5.10
N TRP A 60 16.43 5.51 4.32
CA TRP A 60 15.07 5.77 4.74
C TRP A 60 14.50 4.61 5.56
N LYS A 61 13.81 4.94 6.63
CA LYS A 61 13.11 3.95 7.46
C LYS A 61 11.72 3.66 6.90
N ILE A 62 11.34 2.39 6.94
CA ILE A 62 10.03 1.91 6.49
C ILE A 62 9.35 1.19 7.65
N ALA A 63 8.12 1.58 7.98
CA ALA A 63 7.29 0.82 8.90
C ALA A 63 6.18 0.12 8.12
N VAL A 64 6.04 -1.19 8.26
CA VAL A 64 4.99 -1.97 7.60
C VAL A 64 3.99 -2.47 8.63
N ILE A 65 2.77 -1.94 8.57
CA ILE A 65 1.65 -2.42 9.36
C ILE A 65 1.02 -3.59 8.61
N THR A 66 1.03 -4.75 9.22
CA THR A 66 0.51 -6.00 8.65
C THR A 66 -0.19 -6.81 9.74
N ALA A 67 -0.83 -7.92 9.39
CA ALA A 67 -1.47 -8.81 10.33
C ALA A 67 -0.98 -10.24 10.16
N TYR A 68 -0.88 -10.97 11.28
CA TYR A 68 -0.59 -12.41 11.33
C TYR A 68 0.70 -12.82 10.62
N GLY A 69 1.70 -11.94 10.60
CA GLY A 69 3.01 -12.21 9.99
C GLY A 69 2.98 -12.41 8.47
N GLU A 70 2.00 -11.84 7.77
CA GLU A 70 1.87 -11.96 6.31
C GLU A 70 3.01 -11.27 5.56
N PHE A 71 3.53 -10.16 6.10
CA PHE A 71 4.66 -9.46 5.51
C PHE A 71 5.97 -9.85 6.21
N LYS A 72 7.01 -10.14 5.44
CA LYS A 72 8.35 -10.46 5.96
C LYS A 72 9.35 -9.37 5.58
N PRO A 73 10.09 -8.79 6.54
CA PRO A 73 11.12 -7.82 6.23
C PRO A 73 12.24 -8.48 5.43
N PHE A 74 12.66 -7.85 4.35
CA PHE A 74 13.72 -8.34 3.47
C PHE A 74 14.91 -7.37 3.35
N ARG A 75 14.83 -6.23 4.06
CA ARG A 75 15.90 -5.24 4.19
C ARG A 75 15.97 -4.76 5.65
N PRO A 76 17.16 -4.35 6.13
CA PRO A 76 17.32 -3.96 7.54
C PRO A 76 16.59 -2.67 7.92
N ASN A 77 16.27 -1.82 6.95
CA ASN A 77 15.53 -0.57 7.15
C ASN A 77 13.99 -0.75 7.20
N ILE A 78 13.49 -2.00 7.14
CA ILE A 78 12.07 -2.32 7.24
C ILE A 78 11.76 -2.82 8.65
N GLU A 79 10.93 -2.09 9.38
CA GLU A 79 10.37 -2.52 10.67
C GLU A 79 8.91 -2.94 10.51
N VAL A 80 8.60 -4.16 10.92
CA VAL A 80 7.25 -4.71 10.84
C VAL A 80 6.48 -4.41 12.11
N VAL A 81 5.32 -3.80 11.96
CA VAL A 81 4.31 -3.60 13.01
C VAL A 81 3.23 -4.64 12.79
N ASP A 82 3.46 -5.84 13.34
CA ASP A 82 2.49 -6.94 13.23
C ASP A 82 1.33 -6.72 14.20
N THR A 83 0.11 -6.87 13.69
CA THR A 83 -1.12 -6.72 14.46
C THR A 83 -1.90 -8.01 14.42
N GLU A 84 -2.38 -8.45 15.58
CA GLU A 84 -3.20 -9.65 15.71
C GLU A 84 -4.55 -9.29 16.34
N PHE A 85 -5.56 -10.08 16.02
CA PHE A 85 -6.83 -9.99 16.70
C PHE A 85 -6.67 -10.54 18.13
N ASP A 86 -6.96 -9.72 19.11
CA ASP A 86 -6.98 -10.09 20.51
C ASP A 86 -8.28 -9.61 21.19
N ARG A 87 -8.39 -9.80 22.50
CA ARG A 87 -9.60 -9.39 23.27
C ARG A 87 -9.69 -7.89 23.53
N ARG A 88 -8.66 -7.11 23.20
CA ARG A 88 -8.66 -5.65 23.36
C ARG A 88 -9.53 -5.01 22.29
N SER A 89 -10.01 -3.81 22.55
CA SER A 89 -10.78 -3.06 21.56
C SER A 89 -9.91 -2.66 20.35
N THR A 90 -10.53 -2.45 19.20
CA THR A 90 -9.87 -1.93 17.99
C THR A 90 -9.20 -0.58 18.28
N ASP A 91 -9.82 0.28 19.07
CA ASP A 91 -9.29 1.61 19.41
C ASP A 91 -7.97 1.51 20.17
N VAL A 92 -7.87 0.58 21.15
CA VAL A 92 -6.62 0.37 21.90
C VAL A 92 -5.51 -0.10 20.96
N ARG A 93 -5.76 -1.09 20.11
CA ARG A 93 -4.77 -1.58 19.13
C ARG A 93 -4.36 -0.49 18.16
N THR A 94 -5.31 0.30 17.67
CA THR A 94 -5.06 1.41 16.76
C THR A 94 -4.16 2.46 17.41
N SER A 95 -4.43 2.83 18.64
CA SER A 95 -3.61 3.77 19.41
C SER A 95 -2.17 3.26 19.60
N GLU A 96 -2.01 1.98 19.95
CA GLU A 96 -0.68 1.35 20.09
C GLU A 96 0.11 1.36 18.78
N VAL A 97 -0.55 1.10 17.64
CA VAL A 97 0.08 1.18 16.31
C VAL A 97 0.54 2.60 16.02
N ILE A 98 -0.31 3.61 16.25
CA ILE A 98 0.03 5.02 16.04
C ILE A 98 1.25 5.42 16.87
N GLU A 99 1.26 5.06 18.18
CA GLU A 99 2.41 5.33 19.05
C GLU A 99 3.68 4.63 18.57
N LYS A 100 3.57 3.39 18.10
CA LYS A 100 4.71 2.65 17.58
C LYS A 100 5.26 3.31 16.30
N ILE A 101 4.41 3.74 15.37
CA ILE A 101 4.84 4.48 14.18
C ILE A 101 5.58 5.76 14.56
N ARG A 102 5.04 6.54 15.50
CA ARG A 102 5.71 7.75 15.98
C ARG A 102 7.09 7.48 16.60
N ARG A 103 7.26 6.36 17.31
CA ARG A 103 8.56 5.94 17.87
C ARG A 103 9.55 5.52 16.80
N ILE A 104 9.10 4.79 15.78
CA ILE A 104 9.94 4.41 14.64
C ILE A 104 10.36 5.65 13.86
N ASN A 105 9.46 6.63 13.73
CA ASN A 105 9.62 7.83 12.92
C ASN A 105 10.08 7.52 11.50
N PRO A 106 9.29 6.78 10.71
CA PRO A 106 9.67 6.30 9.39
C PRO A 106 9.58 7.39 8.33
N ASP A 107 10.20 7.17 7.18
CA ASP A 107 9.99 7.96 5.96
C ASP A 107 8.75 7.48 5.20
N TYR A 108 8.48 6.16 5.25
CA TYR A 108 7.29 5.54 4.69
C TYR A 108 6.56 4.66 5.69
N VAL A 109 5.25 4.76 5.71
CA VAL A 109 4.34 3.84 6.39
C VAL A 109 3.60 3.02 5.34
N VAL A 110 3.70 1.71 5.43
CA VAL A 110 2.94 0.78 4.59
C VAL A 110 1.79 0.19 5.40
N ILE A 111 0.59 0.18 4.84
CA ILE A 111 -0.56 -0.52 5.41
C ILE A 111 -0.98 -1.59 4.40
N ASP A 112 -0.64 -2.85 4.68
CA ASP A 112 -0.92 -3.96 3.77
C ASP A 112 -1.99 -4.90 4.33
N THR A 113 -3.20 -4.77 3.82
CA THR A 113 -4.35 -5.68 4.06
C THR A 113 -4.63 -5.93 5.55
N VAL A 114 -4.82 -4.87 6.33
CA VAL A 114 -5.03 -4.96 7.78
C VAL A 114 -6.52 -4.77 8.14
N HIS A 115 -7.06 -5.70 8.93
CA HIS A 115 -8.44 -5.65 9.43
C HIS A 115 -8.53 -5.62 10.98
N THR A 116 -7.39 -5.63 11.65
CA THR A 116 -7.29 -5.71 13.11
C THR A 116 -7.22 -4.35 13.80
N VAL A 117 -7.03 -3.29 13.03
CA VAL A 117 -6.94 -1.89 13.46
C VAL A 117 -7.81 -0.99 12.59
N ASP A 118 -8.09 0.22 13.06
CA ASP A 118 -8.84 1.22 12.29
C ASP A 118 -7.89 2.02 11.39
N VAL A 119 -7.84 1.62 10.11
CA VAL A 119 -7.00 2.26 9.08
C VAL A 119 -7.38 3.72 8.87
N ALA A 120 -8.68 4.07 8.93
CA ALA A 120 -9.12 5.45 8.76
C ALA A 120 -8.54 6.36 9.85
N THR A 121 -8.56 5.92 11.10
CA THR A 121 -7.98 6.66 12.23
C THR A 121 -6.46 6.79 12.09
N ILE A 122 -5.75 5.73 11.64
CA ILE A 122 -4.31 5.79 11.40
C ILE A 122 -3.98 6.83 10.33
N LEU A 123 -4.68 6.79 9.18
CA LEU A 123 -4.47 7.73 8.09
C LEU A 123 -4.76 9.17 8.51
N LYS A 124 -5.92 9.44 9.09
CA LYS A 124 -6.27 10.79 9.57
C LYS A 124 -5.27 11.38 10.57
N THR A 125 -4.66 10.51 11.38
CA THR A 125 -3.73 10.94 12.43
C THR A 125 -2.31 11.17 11.91
N LEU A 126 -1.87 10.46 10.87
CA LEU A 126 -0.47 10.37 10.50
C LEU A 126 -0.16 10.81 9.05
N ILE A 127 -1.15 10.95 8.15
CA ILE A 127 -0.90 11.18 6.73
C ILE A 127 -0.23 12.54 6.44
N ASP A 128 -0.34 13.51 7.34
CA ASP A 128 0.36 14.79 7.21
C ASP A 128 1.84 14.72 7.65
N ASP A 129 2.21 13.71 8.44
CA ASP A 129 3.54 13.58 9.03
C ASP A 129 4.43 12.60 8.26
N TYR A 130 3.84 11.61 7.57
CA TYR A 130 4.55 10.50 6.92
C TYR A 130 4.00 10.23 5.52
N ALA A 131 4.84 9.72 4.62
CA ALA A 131 4.37 9.20 3.33
C ALA A 131 3.78 7.79 3.49
N PHE A 132 2.76 7.47 2.71
CA PHE A 132 2.02 6.21 2.82
C PHE A 132 2.00 5.39 1.52
N ILE A 133 2.10 4.06 1.68
CA ILE A 133 1.69 3.08 0.68
C ILE A 133 0.59 2.23 1.31
N VAL A 134 -0.62 2.30 0.78
CA VAL A 134 -1.80 1.62 1.35
C VAL A 134 -2.40 0.67 0.34
N THR A 135 -2.77 -0.53 0.77
CA THR A 135 -3.51 -1.47 -0.07
C THR A 135 -4.99 -1.51 0.29
N SER A 136 -5.87 -1.61 -0.71
CA SER A 136 -7.30 -1.73 -0.52
C SER A 136 -7.93 -2.71 -1.51
N LEU A 137 -9.11 -3.22 -1.16
CA LEU A 137 -9.97 -3.90 -2.12
C LEU A 137 -10.61 -2.88 -3.07
N ALA A 138 -10.80 -3.29 -4.31
CA ALA A 138 -11.69 -2.67 -5.27
C ALA A 138 -12.25 -3.78 -6.17
N LEU A 139 -13.56 -3.92 -6.20
CA LEU A 139 -14.27 -5.00 -6.87
C LEU A 139 -15.02 -4.51 -8.10
N THR A 140 -15.24 -3.20 -8.21
CA THR A 140 -15.95 -2.53 -9.28
C THR A 140 -15.12 -1.42 -9.92
N ASP A 141 -15.62 -0.80 -10.98
CA ASP A 141 -14.95 0.34 -11.64
C ASP A 141 -15.07 1.64 -10.82
N ASP A 142 -15.92 1.70 -9.79
CA ASP A 142 -15.97 2.81 -8.83
C ASP A 142 -14.87 2.68 -7.77
N ILE A 143 -13.63 2.86 -8.20
CA ILE A 143 -12.46 2.72 -7.33
C ILE A 143 -12.57 3.63 -6.09
N LYS A 144 -12.98 4.89 -6.26
CA LYS A 144 -13.07 5.85 -5.16
C LYS A 144 -14.10 5.40 -4.11
N GLY A 145 -15.31 5.07 -4.54
CA GLY A 145 -16.36 4.60 -3.65
C GLY A 145 -15.99 3.30 -2.93
N GLU A 146 -15.38 2.35 -3.64
CA GLU A 146 -14.89 1.10 -3.07
C GLU A 146 -13.83 1.34 -1.99
N VAL A 147 -12.82 2.18 -2.25
CA VAL A 147 -11.76 2.49 -1.30
C VAL A 147 -12.32 3.17 -0.05
N MET A 148 -13.19 4.17 -0.24
CA MET A 148 -13.83 4.86 0.89
C MET A 148 -14.65 3.88 1.74
N HIS A 149 -15.33 2.92 1.11
CA HIS A 149 -16.07 1.88 1.80
C HIS A 149 -15.17 0.91 2.58
N TRP A 150 -14.16 0.32 1.92
CA TRP A 150 -13.32 -0.72 2.52
C TRP A 150 -12.37 -0.18 3.59
N LEU A 151 -11.80 1.01 3.38
CA LEU A 151 -10.91 1.65 4.37
C LEU A 151 -11.68 2.50 5.38
N ARG A 152 -12.98 2.72 5.19
CA ARG A 152 -13.85 3.59 6.01
C ARG A 152 -13.34 5.03 6.10
N ILE A 153 -12.70 5.50 5.04
CA ILE A 153 -12.19 6.87 4.94
C ILE A 153 -13.21 7.80 4.28
N ASP A 154 -13.12 9.08 4.60
CA ASP A 154 -13.87 10.12 3.93
C ASP A 154 -13.16 10.61 2.65
N GLU A 155 -13.83 11.48 1.92
CA GLU A 155 -13.33 12.06 0.68
C GLU A 155 -12.06 12.90 0.90
N ASP A 156 -11.98 13.65 1.99
CA ASP A 156 -10.81 14.46 2.32
C ASP A 156 -9.57 13.58 2.52
N THR A 157 -9.71 12.44 3.21
CA THR A 157 -8.64 11.47 3.38
C THR A 157 -8.27 10.80 2.05
N PHE A 158 -9.27 10.45 1.21
CA PHE A 158 -9.01 9.90 -0.12
C PHE A 158 -8.22 10.89 -0.99
N ASN A 159 -8.56 12.16 -0.94
CA ASN A 159 -7.91 13.22 -1.73
C ASN A 159 -6.46 13.50 -1.32
N ARG A 160 -5.99 12.92 -0.21
CA ARG A 160 -4.58 13.00 0.21
C ARG A 160 -3.67 12.07 -0.61
N PHE A 161 -4.21 11.01 -1.20
CA PHE A 161 -3.42 10.15 -2.07
C PHE A 161 -3.04 10.89 -3.35
N ASP A 162 -1.78 10.72 -3.78
CA ASP A 162 -1.24 11.30 -5.02
C ASP A 162 -1.45 10.37 -6.22
N VAL A 163 -1.25 9.07 -5.98
CA VAL A 163 -1.25 8.04 -7.02
C VAL A 163 -2.11 6.85 -6.61
N VAL A 164 -2.96 6.39 -7.53
CA VAL A 164 -3.73 5.15 -7.37
C VAL A 164 -3.31 4.15 -8.43
N VAL A 165 -2.96 2.95 -8.01
CA VAL A 165 -2.53 1.84 -8.87
C VAL A 165 -3.59 0.75 -8.84
N GLU A 166 -4.23 0.50 -9.95
CA GLU A 166 -5.21 -0.56 -10.09
C GLU A 166 -4.55 -1.85 -10.59
N LEU A 167 -4.72 -2.92 -9.84
CA LEU A 167 -4.27 -4.27 -10.21
C LEU A 167 -5.43 -5.10 -10.71
N ALA A 168 -5.22 -5.81 -11.81
CA ALA A 168 -6.14 -6.79 -12.35
C ALA A 168 -5.53 -8.20 -12.33
N ARG A 169 -6.40 -9.20 -12.23
CA ARG A 169 -6.06 -10.61 -12.39
C ARG A 169 -6.84 -11.18 -13.58
N ASP A 170 -6.10 -11.71 -14.54
CA ASP A 170 -6.70 -12.52 -15.61
C ASP A 170 -7.04 -13.91 -15.04
N TRP A 171 -8.31 -14.23 -14.95
CA TRP A 171 -8.80 -15.49 -14.37
C TRP A 171 -8.50 -16.72 -15.24
N ARG A 172 -8.26 -16.52 -16.53
CA ARG A 172 -7.94 -17.62 -17.48
C ARG A 172 -6.48 -18.03 -17.37
N THR A 173 -5.59 -17.04 -17.36
CA THR A 173 -4.13 -17.27 -17.33
C THR A 173 -3.55 -17.24 -15.93
N GLY A 174 -4.27 -16.66 -14.96
CA GLY A 174 -3.78 -16.39 -13.62
C GLY A 174 -2.83 -15.20 -13.54
N LEU A 175 -2.54 -14.53 -14.67
CA LEU A 175 -1.66 -13.37 -14.73
C LEU A 175 -2.22 -12.23 -13.86
N ARG A 176 -1.35 -11.65 -13.05
CA ARG A 176 -1.62 -10.48 -12.22
C ARG A 176 -0.81 -9.33 -12.77
N LYS A 177 -1.46 -8.19 -13.04
CA LYS A 177 -0.79 -7.06 -13.68
C LYS A 177 -1.29 -5.73 -13.17
N ILE A 178 -0.45 -4.71 -13.30
CA ILE A 178 -0.88 -3.32 -13.22
C ILE A 178 -1.78 -3.06 -14.44
N ASN A 179 -3.05 -2.73 -14.16
CA ASN A 179 -4.04 -2.45 -15.16
C ASN A 179 -4.01 -0.98 -15.58
N ARG A 180 -4.12 -0.09 -14.58
CA ARG A 180 -4.14 1.36 -14.78
C ARG A 180 -3.40 2.05 -13.64
N ILE A 181 -2.86 3.23 -13.93
CA ILE A 181 -2.32 4.15 -12.94
C ILE A 181 -3.03 5.49 -13.09
N TYR A 182 -3.43 6.05 -11.97
CA TYR A 182 -4.13 7.34 -11.90
C TYR A 182 -3.35 8.31 -11.02
N LYS A 183 -3.45 9.60 -11.35
CA LYS A 183 -3.21 10.70 -10.41
C LYS A 183 -4.52 11.13 -9.78
N VAL A 184 -4.50 11.45 -8.50
CA VAL A 184 -5.63 12.09 -7.81
C VAL A 184 -5.48 13.61 -7.98
N LYS A 185 -6.49 14.26 -8.54
CA LYS A 185 -6.52 15.71 -8.70
C LYS A 185 -7.94 16.21 -8.47
N ASP A 186 -8.10 17.15 -7.54
CA ASP A 186 -9.39 17.77 -7.20
C ASP A 186 -10.49 16.70 -6.89
N GLY A 187 -10.09 15.62 -6.23
CA GLY A 187 -10.99 14.49 -5.89
C GLY A 187 -11.31 13.51 -7.02
N GLU A 188 -10.74 13.73 -8.20
CA GLU A 188 -10.95 12.89 -9.39
C GLU A 188 -9.74 12.01 -9.70
N LEU A 189 -10.01 10.83 -10.25
CA LEU A 189 -8.99 9.90 -10.74
C LEU A 189 -8.70 10.18 -12.22
N ILE A 190 -7.52 10.73 -12.50
CA ILE A 190 -7.06 11.00 -13.87
C ILE A 190 -6.12 9.89 -14.29
N GLN A 191 -6.54 9.03 -15.21
CA GLN A 191 -5.69 7.97 -15.73
C GLN A 191 -4.49 8.55 -16.47
N ILE A 192 -3.29 8.05 -16.14
CA ILE A 192 -2.02 8.48 -16.75
C ILE A 192 -1.31 7.33 -17.50
N LEU A 193 -1.59 6.08 -17.13
CA LEU A 193 -1.09 4.87 -17.80
C LEU A 193 -2.10 3.73 -17.77
#